data_4b871c84481bd2cebf85090dc6935b79
#
_entry.id   4b871c84481bd2cebf85090dc6935b79
#
_cell.length_a   1.000
_cell.length_b   1.000
_cell.length_c   1.000
_cell.angle_alpha   90.00
_cell.angle_beta   90.00
_cell.angle_gamma   90.00
#
_symmetry.space_group_name_H-M   'P 1'
#
loop_
_entity.id
_entity.type
_entity.pdbx_description
1 polymer ?
#
loop_
_entity_poly.entity_id
_entity_poly.type
_entity_poly.pdbx_seq_one_letter_code
_entity_poly.pdbx_strand_id
1 'polypeptide(L)'
;MKKLVLLFVLFVSVFSFGQESYKYVIVPKKFNFFKEENKYNLNVMTKSFFEKEGFQVVYDTDPFPTDLAANRCSALYINVLEKSNMITTKITFEMKDCQNRLVLTSKQGESRDKEYEKAYNESFREALISMRGLLNIKPTEIVKSEEVPVVVVVSETKSNTNATVVVNENQLFAIPTSNGFKLVDAEPKTIMILKSSSVENVFIAQKGTLSGVLLKKSNSWFFEYYEGENLISEKVEVKF
;
A
#
# COMPACT_ATOMS: atom_id res chain seq x y z
N MET A 1 41.90 -15.58 -25.61
CA MET A 1 40.67 -14.92 -26.12
C MET A 1 39.40 -15.64 -25.69
N LYS A 2 39.23 -16.96 -25.85
CA LYS A 2 38.02 -17.70 -25.45
C LYS A 2 37.64 -17.56 -23.95
N LYS A 3 38.62 -17.55 -23.03
CA LYS A 3 38.39 -17.39 -21.57
C LYS A 3 37.93 -16.00 -21.19
N LEU A 4 38.33 -14.95 -21.92
CA LEU A 4 37.96 -13.56 -21.69
C LEU A 4 36.54 -13.29 -22.15
N VAL A 5 36.08 -13.89 -23.24
CA VAL A 5 34.71 -13.85 -23.75
C VAL A 5 33.74 -14.53 -22.78
N LEU A 6 34.16 -15.65 -22.18
CA LEU A 6 33.36 -16.41 -21.23
C LEU A 6 33.14 -15.62 -19.92
N LEU A 7 34.18 -14.88 -19.50
CA LEU A 7 34.10 -13.99 -18.32
C LEU A 7 33.19 -12.78 -18.58
N PHE A 8 33.18 -12.24 -19.80
CA PHE A 8 32.31 -11.14 -20.20
C PHE A 8 30.83 -11.56 -20.28
N VAL A 9 30.56 -12.79 -20.79
CA VAL A 9 29.18 -13.34 -20.84
C VAL A 9 28.66 -13.60 -19.43
N LEU A 10 29.51 -14.00 -18.48
CA LEU A 10 29.10 -14.19 -17.08
C LEU A 10 28.76 -12.87 -16.37
N PHE A 11 29.40 -11.76 -16.79
CA PHE A 11 29.16 -10.43 -16.18
C PHE A 11 27.89 -9.77 -16.70
N VAL A 12 27.39 -10.09 -17.89
CA VAL A 12 26.18 -9.51 -18.49
C VAL A 12 24.90 -10.11 -17.89
N SER A 13 24.97 -11.31 -17.30
CA SER A 13 23.79 -11.99 -16.73
C SER A 13 23.30 -11.47 -15.37
N VAL A 14 23.97 -10.47 -14.76
CA VAL A 14 23.65 -10.00 -13.40
C VAL A 14 22.69 -8.80 -13.40
N PHE A 15 22.36 -8.21 -14.55
CA PHE A 15 21.47 -7.05 -14.63
C PHE A 15 20.05 -7.39 -15.12
N SER A 16 19.48 -8.50 -14.67
CA SER A 16 18.03 -8.65 -14.72
C SER A 16 17.40 -7.79 -13.62
N PHE A 17 17.22 -6.50 -13.89
CA PHE A 17 16.27 -5.70 -13.13
C PHE A 17 14.90 -6.29 -13.38
N GLY A 18 14.39 -7.07 -12.42
CA GLY A 18 13.01 -7.49 -12.41
C GLY A 18 12.15 -6.24 -12.44
N GLN A 19 11.47 -5.98 -13.56
CA GLN A 19 10.51 -4.90 -13.67
C GLN A 19 9.35 -5.24 -12.75
N GLU A 20 9.27 -4.57 -11.60
CA GLU A 20 8.18 -4.74 -10.65
C GLU A 20 6.87 -4.35 -11.37
N SER A 21 5.98 -5.32 -11.53
CA SER A 21 4.68 -5.13 -12.15
C SER A 21 3.63 -5.04 -11.05
N TYR A 22 3.00 -3.88 -10.92
CA TYR A 22 1.93 -3.66 -9.95
C TYR A 22 0.57 -3.84 -10.62
N LYS A 23 -0.29 -4.64 -10.02
CA LYS A 23 -1.65 -4.91 -10.50
C LYS A 23 -2.67 -3.99 -9.84
N TYR A 24 -2.45 -3.65 -8.58
CA TYR A 24 -3.39 -2.92 -7.75
C TYR A 24 -2.91 -1.51 -7.44
N VAL A 25 -3.87 -0.61 -7.20
CA VAL A 25 -3.66 0.68 -6.57
C VAL A 25 -4.61 0.80 -5.38
N ILE A 26 -4.06 1.09 -4.20
CA ILE A 26 -4.83 1.30 -2.99
C ILE A 26 -4.97 2.81 -2.77
N VAL A 27 -6.21 3.27 -2.79
CA VAL A 27 -6.57 4.69 -2.59
C VAL A 27 -7.18 4.86 -1.20
N PRO A 28 -6.77 5.85 -0.41
CA PRO A 28 -7.43 6.15 0.84
C PRO A 28 -8.90 6.51 0.61
N LYS A 29 -9.81 5.99 1.41
CA LYS A 29 -11.22 6.36 1.36
C LYS A 29 -11.45 7.80 1.83
N LYS A 30 -10.53 8.29 2.66
CA LYS A 30 -10.48 9.65 3.16
C LYS A 30 -9.05 10.19 3.12
N PHE A 31 -8.83 11.33 2.50
CA PHE A 31 -7.55 12.03 2.57
C PHE A 31 -7.37 12.69 3.95
N ASN A 32 -6.15 12.68 4.48
CA ASN A 32 -5.87 13.07 5.87
C ASN A 32 -6.15 14.53 6.20
N PHE A 33 -6.10 15.40 5.21
CA PHE A 33 -6.41 16.81 5.36
C PHE A 33 -7.91 17.11 5.33
N PHE A 34 -8.76 16.11 5.11
CA PHE A 34 -10.21 16.23 5.22
C PHE A 34 -10.77 15.48 6.42
N LYS A 35 -11.86 16.00 6.98
CA LYS A 35 -12.62 15.33 8.04
C LYS A 35 -13.61 14.29 7.49
N GLU A 36 -14.08 14.47 6.26
CA GLU A 36 -15.10 13.68 5.60
C GLU A 36 -14.50 12.75 4.55
N GLU A 37 -15.10 11.57 4.38
CA GLU A 37 -14.79 10.66 3.28
C GLU A 37 -15.22 11.29 1.96
N ASN A 38 -14.44 11.02 0.91
CA ASN A 38 -14.73 11.46 -0.45
C ASN A 38 -15.12 12.93 -0.60
N LYS A 39 -14.55 13.82 0.21
CA LYS A 39 -14.81 15.26 0.13
C LYS A 39 -14.54 15.76 -1.30
N TYR A 40 -15.48 16.54 -1.86
CA TYR A 40 -15.43 17.06 -3.23
C TYR A 40 -15.28 16.00 -4.32
N ASN A 41 -15.64 14.73 -4.04
CA ASN A 41 -15.50 13.58 -4.94
C ASN A 41 -14.05 13.26 -5.35
N LEU A 42 -13.06 13.70 -4.57
CA LEU A 42 -11.65 13.58 -4.92
C LEU A 42 -11.13 12.13 -4.85
N ASN A 43 -11.65 11.33 -3.92
CA ASN A 43 -11.26 9.92 -3.81
C ASN A 43 -11.82 9.09 -4.97
N VAL A 44 -13.08 9.37 -5.40
CA VAL A 44 -13.67 8.77 -6.60
C VAL A 44 -12.93 9.20 -7.86
N MET A 45 -12.55 10.49 -7.97
CA MET A 45 -11.75 10.99 -9.08
C MET A 45 -10.40 10.27 -9.16
N THR A 46 -9.72 10.11 -8.02
CA THR A 46 -8.44 9.41 -7.93
C THR A 46 -8.59 7.95 -8.34
N LYS A 47 -9.61 7.24 -7.83
CA LYS A 47 -9.92 5.87 -8.21
C LYS A 47 -10.13 5.76 -9.72
N SER A 48 -11.03 6.56 -10.27
CA SER A 48 -11.35 6.54 -11.70
C SER A 48 -10.15 6.85 -12.61
N PHE A 49 -9.22 7.67 -12.13
CA PHE A 49 -7.99 7.94 -12.86
C PHE A 49 -7.13 6.67 -12.99
N PHE A 50 -6.83 6.00 -11.89
CA PHE A 50 -5.99 4.80 -11.93
C PHE A 50 -6.67 3.60 -12.61
N GLU A 51 -8.00 3.47 -12.51
CA GLU A 51 -8.76 2.48 -13.27
C GLU A 51 -8.61 2.68 -14.79
N LYS A 52 -8.62 3.94 -15.26
CA LYS A 52 -8.39 4.28 -16.67
C LYS A 52 -6.95 4.04 -17.13
N GLU A 53 -5.99 4.11 -16.20
CA GLU A 53 -4.60 3.75 -16.47
C GLU A 53 -4.36 2.22 -16.40
N GLY A 54 -5.42 1.41 -16.17
CA GLY A 54 -5.38 -0.05 -16.26
C GLY A 54 -5.15 -0.77 -14.93
N PHE A 55 -5.14 -0.08 -13.79
CA PHE A 55 -5.00 -0.71 -12.48
C PHE A 55 -6.34 -1.19 -11.93
N GLN A 56 -6.30 -2.25 -11.12
CA GLN A 56 -7.41 -2.59 -10.24
C GLN A 56 -7.32 -1.71 -8.98
N VAL A 57 -8.35 -0.89 -8.73
CA VAL A 57 -8.32 0.07 -7.62
C VAL A 57 -9.25 -0.37 -6.51
N VAL A 58 -8.70 -0.43 -5.29
CA VAL A 58 -9.44 -0.72 -4.07
C VAL A 58 -9.25 0.43 -3.06
N TYR A 59 -10.26 0.66 -2.20
CA TYR A 59 -10.06 1.56 -1.08
C TYR A 59 -9.36 0.85 0.07
N ASP A 60 -8.62 1.61 0.86
CA ASP A 60 -7.85 1.11 2.02
C ASP A 60 -8.73 0.49 3.13
N THR A 61 -10.03 0.77 3.11
CA THR A 61 -11.02 0.26 4.06
C THR A 61 -11.85 -0.90 3.52
N ASP A 62 -11.78 -1.15 2.20
CA ASP A 62 -12.56 -2.22 1.57
C ASP A 62 -11.88 -3.58 1.78
N PRO A 63 -12.66 -4.69 1.79
CA PRO A 63 -12.08 -6.02 1.75
C PRO A 63 -11.19 -6.20 0.53
N PHE A 64 -9.96 -6.66 0.74
CA PHE A 64 -9.03 -6.86 -0.36
C PHE A 64 -9.32 -8.17 -1.11
N PRO A 65 -9.18 -8.18 -2.46
CA PRO A 65 -9.18 -9.41 -3.24
C PRO A 65 -8.18 -10.42 -2.67
N THR A 66 -8.48 -11.70 -2.76
CA THR A 66 -7.70 -12.80 -2.16
C THR A 66 -6.24 -12.77 -2.59
N ASP A 67 -5.96 -12.50 -3.87
CA ASP A 67 -4.61 -12.42 -4.41
C ASP A 67 -3.84 -11.18 -3.87
N LEU A 68 -4.50 -10.04 -3.71
CA LEU A 68 -3.93 -8.86 -3.07
C LEU A 68 -3.70 -9.10 -1.57
N ALA A 69 -4.63 -9.78 -0.89
CA ALA A 69 -4.47 -10.15 0.51
C ALA A 69 -3.26 -11.06 0.73
N ALA A 70 -3.04 -12.02 -0.20
CA ALA A 70 -1.90 -12.93 -0.18
C ALA A 70 -0.56 -12.25 -0.56
N ASN A 71 -0.58 -11.28 -1.48
CA ASN A 71 0.62 -10.55 -1.92
C ASN A 71 0.36 -9.04 -2.02
N ARG A 72 0.57 -8.33 -0.92
CA ARG A 72 0.38 -6.89 -0.85
C ARG A 72 1.40 -6.07 -1.63
N CYS A 73 2.52 -6.69 -2.01
CA CYS A 73 3.53 -6.04 -2.84
C CYS A 73 3.12 -5.97 -4.33
N SER A 74 1.98 -6.56 -4.69
CA SER A 74 1.37 -6.35 -6.01
C SER A 74 0.58 -5.03 -6.11
N ALA A 75 0.56 -4.22 -5.04
CA ALA A 75 -0.14 -2.93 -5.00
C ALA A 75 0.79 -1.74 -4.79
N LEU A 76 0.39 -0.62 -5.38
CA LEU A 76 0.89 0.71 -5.06
C LEU A 76 -0.10 1.43 -4.14
N TYR A 77 0.44 2.15 -3.18
CA TYR A 77 -0.31 2.88 -2.16
C TYR A 77 -0.26 4.38 -2.45
N ILE A 78 -1.43 4.97 -2.57
CA ILE A 78 -1.55 6.41 -2.84
C ILE A 78 -1.47 7.19 -1.55
N ASN A 79 -0.54 8.15 -1.51
CA ASN A 79 -0.47 9.19 -0.51
C ASN A 79 -0.64 10.55 -1.19
N VAL A 80 -1.42 11.44 -0.59
CA VAL A 80 -1.66 12.78 -1.14
C VAL A 80 -1.16 13.81 -0.15
N LEU A 81 -0.25 14.64 -0.62
CA LEU A 81 0.30 15.76 0.15
C LEU A 81 -0.44 17.04 -0.24
N GLU A 82 -0.92 17.75 0.77
CA GLU A 82 -1.48 19.07 0.65
C GLU A 82 -0.52 20.09 1.24
N LYS A 83 -0.20 21.13 0.46
CA LYS A 83 0.62 22.30 0.87
C LYS A 83 -0.09 23.59 0.48
N SER A 84 -1.36 23.70 0.88
CA SER A 84 -2.20 24.86 0.54
C SER A 84 -1.94 26.03 1.49
N ASN A 85 -2.24 27.25 1.01
CA ASN A 85 -2.29 28.47 1.79
C ASN A 85 -3.60 29.22 1.51
N MET A 86 -3.77 30.41 2.05
CA MET A 86 -5.02 31.20 1.92
C MET A 86 -5.37 31.59 0.47
N ILE A 87 -4.42 31.53 -0.45
CA ILE A 87 -4.56 32.01 -1.84
C ILE A 87 -4.47 30.87 -2.84
N THR A 88 -3.76 29.80 -2.49
CA THR A 88 -3.40 28.73 -3.43
C THR A 88 -3.57 27.37 -2.81
N THR A 89 -4.28 26.49 -3.50
CA THR A 89 -4.37 25.05 -3.18
C THR A 89 -3.29 24.32 -3.96
N LYS A 90 -2.46 23.53 -3.25
CA LYS A 90 -1.34 22.77 -3.83
C LYS A 90 -1.41 21.32 -3.44
N ILE A 91 -1.42 20.43 -4.43
CA ILE A 91 -1.58 19.00 -4.25
C ILE A 91 -0.44 18.25 -4.96
N THR A 92 0.09 17.24 -4.29
CA THR A 92 1.08 16.32 -4.86
C THR A 92 0.70 14.88 -4.50
N PHE A 93 0.71 14.00 -5.49
CA PHE A 93 0.51 12.57 -5.29
C PHE A 93 1.85 11.87 -5.14
N GLU A 94 1.94 10.97 -4.19
CA GLU A 94 3.03 10.01 -4.03
C GLU A 94 2.46 8.61 -4.18
N MET A 95 3.14 7.78 -4.96
CA MET A 95 2.88 6.35 -5.05
C MET A 95 3.99 5.60 -4.33
N LYS A 96 3.64 4.76 -3.38
CA LYS A 96 4.58 3.99 -2.58
C LYS A 96 4.33 2.51 -2.74
N ASP A 97 5.39 1.72 -2.65
CA ASP A 97 5.29 0.26 -2.65
C ASP A 97 4.90 -0.29 -1.26
N CYS A 98 4.83 -1.61 -1.15
CA CYS A 98 4.51 -2.30 0.10
C CYS A 98 5.59 -2.11 1.20
N GLN A 99 6.77 -1.63 0.86
CA GLN A 99 7.86 -1.30 1.79
C GLN A 99 7.88 0.20 2.12
N ASN A 100 6.83 0.94 1.72
CA ASN A 100 6.72 2.40 1.87
C ASN A 100 7.81 3.18 1.12
N ARG A 101 8.48 2.57 0.14
CA ARG A 101 9.44 3.26 -0.71
C ARG A 101 8.68 4.07 -1.75
N LEU A 102 9.15 5.28 -1.99
CA LEU A 102 8.58 6.14 -3.01
C LEU A 102 8.91 5.59 -4.41
N VAL A 103 7.87 5.22 -5.16
CA VAL A 103 7.98 4.70 -6.53
C VAL A 103 7.81 5.84 -7.54
N LEU A 104 6.84 6.71 -7.31
CA LEU A 104 6.51 7.80 -8.22
C LEU A 104 5.96 8.99 -7.44
N THR A 105 6.28 10.20 -7.91
CA THR A 105 5.69 11.45 -7.43
C THR A 105 5.13 12.23 -8.61
N SER A 106 3.90 12.76 -8.46
CA SER A 106 3.31 13.66 -9.45
C SER A 106 4.03 15.01 -9.48
N LYS A 107 3.83 15.75 -10.57
CA LYS A 107 4.03 17.20 -10.48
C LYS A 107 3.02 17.78 -9.50
N GLN A 108 3.36 18.93 -8.89
CA GLN A 108 2.43 19.65 -8.04
C GLN A 108 1.33 20.26 -8.90
N GLY A 109 0.08 19.89 -8.61
CA GLY A 109 -1.09 20.59 -9.15
C GLY A 109 -1.40 21.81 -8.29
N GLU A 110 -1.76 22.92 -8.92
CA GLU A 110 -1.97 24.20 -8.25
C GLU A 110 -3.25 24.88 -8.76
N SER A 111 -4.05 25.44 -7.86
CA SER A 111 -5.18 26.31 -8.20
C SER A 111 -5.25 27.52 -7.28
N ARG A 112 -5.71 28.64 -7.84
CA ARG A 112 -5.97 29.90 -7.13
C ARG A 112 -7.45 30.27 -7.11
N ASP A 113 -8.31 29.29 -7.41
CA ASP A 113 -9.75 29.54 -7.34
C ASP A 113 -10.16 29.82 -5.90
N LYS A 114 -11.12 30.73 -5.72
CA LYS A 114 -11.63 31.14 -4.39
C LYS A 114 -12.62 30.12 -3.83
N GLU A 115 -13.21 29.31 -4.69
CA GLU A 115 -14.13 28.25 -4.32
C GLU A 115 -13.32 27.00 -4.01
N TYR A 116 -13.34 26.54 -2.76
CA TYR A 116 -12.54 25.40 -2.30
C TYR A 116 -12.76 24.14 -3.11
N GLU A 117 -14.02 23.78 -3.39
CA GLU A 117 -14.32 22.58 -4.18
C GLU A 117 -13.66 22.63 -5.55
N LYS A 118 -13.76 23.77 -6.22
CA LYS A 118 -13.16 23.96 -7.54
C LYS A 118 -11.65 23.97 -7.47
N ALA A 119 -11.07 24.67 -6.49
CA ALA A 119 -9.62 24.73 -6.28
C ALA A 119 -9.01 23.33 -6.06
N TYR A 120 -9.63 22.51 -5.21
CA TYR A 120 -9.18 21.13 -4.99
C TYR A 120 -9.36 20.27 -6.24
N ASN A 121 -10.50 20.34 -6.92
CA ASN A 121 -10.75 19.56 -8.14
C ASN A 121 -9.75 19.90 -9.26
N GLU A 122 -9.41 21.17 -9.45
CA GLU A 122 -8.39 21.61 -10.43
C GLU A 122 -7.01 21.09 -10.06
N SER A 123 -6.56 21.32 -8.82
CA SER A 123 -5.23 20.90 -8.34
C SER A 123 -5.07 19.37 -8.39
N PHE A 124 -6.09 18.61 -8.00
CA PHE A 124 -6.08 17.15 -8.08
C PHE A 124 -5.97 16.67 -9.53
N ARG A 125 -6.78 17.25 -10.41
CA ARG A 125 -6.78 16.90 -11.84
C ARG A 125 -5.43 17.17 -12.49
N GLU A 126 -4.83 18.32 -12.22
CA GLU A 126 -3.53 18.68 -12.75
C GLU A 126 -2.45 17.72 -12.27
N ALA A 127 -2.40 17.44 -10.96
CA ALA A 127 -1.45 16.51 -10.38
C ALA A 127 -1.62 15.08 -10.96
N LEU A 128 -2.85 14.56 -11.05
CA LEU A 128 -3.13 13.25 -11.63
C LEU A 128 -2.74 13.16 -13.11
N ILE A 129 -3.10 14.17 -13.91
CA ILE A 129 -2.75 14.20 -15.35
C ILE A 129 -1.23 14.17 -15.54
N SER A 130 -0.47 14.80 -14.63
CA SER A 130 0.99 14.80 -14.71
C SER A 130 1.62 13.41 -14.54
N MET A 131 0.90 12.47 -13.95
CA MET A 131 1.34 11.08 -13.76
C MET A 131 1.09 10.24 -15.01
N ARG A 132 0.17 10.66 -15.88
CA ARG A 132 -0.10 9.96 -17.13
C ARG A 132 1.17 9.90 -17.98
N GLY A 133 1.54 8.71 -18.43
CA GLY A 133 2.78 8.47 -19.17
C GLY A 133 4.05 8.26 -18.29
N LEU A 134 4.02 8.62 -17.01
CA LEU A 134 5.03 8.20 -16.05
C LEU A 134 4.73 6.81 -15.48
N LEU A 135 3.48 6.35 -15.60
CA LEU A 135 3.00 5.04 -15.20
C LEU A 135 3.42 3.95 -16.21
N ASN A 136 4.66 4.00 -16.73
CA ASN A 136 5.26 2.89 -17.50
C ASN A 136 5.45 1.60 -16.66
N ILE A 137 4.88 1.60 -15.48
CA ILE A 137 4.67 0.45 -14.61
C ILE A 137 3.51 -0.31 -15.24
N LYS A 138 3.81 -1.18 -16.24
CA LYS A 138 2.77 -1.92 -16.95
C LYS A 138 1.90 -2.67 -15.94
N PRO A 139 0.58 -2.41 -15.90
CA PRO A 139 -0.33 -3.32 -15.22
C PRO A 139 -0.13 -4.71 -15.84
N THR A 140 -0.08 -5.74 -15.01
CA THR A 140 -0.15 -7.11 -15.52
C THR A 140 -1.42 -7.22 -16.34
N GLU A 141 -1.32 -7.52 -17.64
CA GLU A 141 -2.48 -7.67 -18.51
C GLU A 141 -3.45 -8.65 -17.86
N ILE A 142 -4.63 -8.14 -17.53
CA ILE A 142 -5.72 -8.97 -17.07
C ILE A 142 -6.19 -9.74 -18.29
N VAL A 143 -5.80 -11.00 -18.41
CA VAL A 143 -6.51 -11.94 -19.27
C VAL A 143 -7.94 -11.95 -18.72
N LYS A 144 -8.83 -11.27 -19.45
CA LYS A 144 -10.25 -11.25 -19.18
C LYS A 144 -10.73 -12.69 -19.34
N SER A 145 -10.78 -13.42 -18.24
CA SER A 145 -11.42 -14.73 -18.21
C SER A 145 -12.88 -14.48 -18.52
N GLU A 146 -13.32 -14.90 -19.70
CA GLU A 146 -14.72 -14.95 -20.06
C GLU A 146 -15.44 -15.78 -18.97
N GLU A 147 -16.46 -15.16 -18.40
CA GLU A 147 -17.38 -15.84 -17.48
C GLU A 147 -18.03 -17.03 -18.21
N VAL A 148 -17.54 -18.21 -17.93
CA VAL A 148 -18.27 -19.44 -18.27
C VAL A 148 -19.33 -19.61 -17.20
N PRO A 149 -20.62 -19.76 -17.56
CA PRO A 149 -21.67 -19.95 -16.57
C PRO A 149 -21.43 -21.26 -15.81
N VAL A 150 -21.16 -21.15 -14.51
CA VAL A 150 -21.00 -22.29 -13.61
C VAL A 150 -22.36 -22.92 -13.40
N VAL A 151 -22.58 -24.05 -14.05
CA VAL A 151 -23.63 -24.99 -13.68
C VAL A 151 -23.23 -25.62 -12.35
N VAL A 152 -24.04 -25.36 -11.33
CA VAL A 152 -23.89 -25.97 -10.01
C VAL A 152 -24.22 -27.46 -10.14
N VAL A 153 -23.21 -28.30 -10.11
CA VAL A 153 -23.37 -29.71 -9.83
C VAL A 153 -22.81 -30.01 -8.44
N VAL A 154 -23.71 -30.20 -7.52
CA VAL A 154 -23.39 -30.73 -6.18
C VAL A 154 -22.95 -32.19 -6.34
N SER A 155 -21.72 -32.50 -6.02
CA SER A 155 -21.28 -33.87 -5.77
C SER A 155 -20.25 -33.85 -4.64
N GLU A 156 -20.70 -34.41 -3.52
CA GLU A 156 -19.84 -34.76 -2.40
C GLU A 156 -18.84 -35.83 -2.83
N THR A 157 -17.57 -35.63 -2.61
CA THR A 157 -16.62 -36.74 -2.45
C THR A 157 -15.48 -36.30 -1.55
N LYS A 158 -15.39 -36.96 -0.40
CA LYS A 158 -14.27 -36.89 0.54
C LYS A 158 -13.02 -37.47 -0.12
N SER A 159 -11.90 -36.77 -0.07
CA SER A 159 -10.61 -37.46 0.04
C SER A 159 -9.54 -36.51 0.63
N ASN A 160 -8.94 -37.02 1.68
CA ASN A 160 -7.82 -36.44 2.41
C ASN A 160 -6.59 -36.23 1.52
N THR A 161 -5.95 -35.08 1.62
CA THR A 161 -4.48 -35.04 1.58
C THR A 161 -4.02 -33.85 2.42
N ASN A 162 -3.35 -34.15 3.51
CA ASN A 162 -2.73 -33.21 4.43
C ASN A 162 -1.58 -32.48 3.73
N ALA A 163 -1.74 -31.17 3.51
CA ALA A 163 -0.63 -30.26 3.46
C ALA A 163 -0.89 -29.24 4.59
N THR A 164 -0.24 -29.46 5.73
CA THR A 164 -0.31 -28.58 6.88
C THR A 164 0.43 -27.29 6.51
N VAL A 165 -0.31 -26.31 5.99
CA VAL A 165 0.15 -24.92 6.05
C VAL A 165 -0.04 -24.50 7.49
N VAL A 166 1.06 -24.43 8.24
CA VAL A 166 1.08 -23.82 9.57
C VAL A 166 0.82 -22.32 9.35
N VAL A 167 -0.44 -21.94 9.40
CA VAL A 167 -0.83 -20.54 9.55
C VAL A 167 -0.49 -20.19 11.00
N ASN A 168 0.59 -19.47 11.22
CA ASN A 168 0.86 -18.87 12.51
C ASN A 168 -0.26 -17.85 12.79
N GLU A 169 -1.17 -18.20 13.68
CA GLU A 169 -2.32 -17.37 14.07
C GLU A 169 -1.94 -16.00 14.64
N ASN A 170 -0.65 -15.76 14.86
CA ASN A 170 -0.12 -14.53 15.45
C ASN A 170 0.63 -13.63 14.46
N GLN A 171 0.61 -13.91 13.15
CA GLN A 171 1.29 -13.09 12.17
C GLN A 171 0.46 -11.84 11.83
N LEU A 172 1.02 -10.65 12.09
CA LEU A 172 0.41 -9.38 11.72
C LEU A 172 0.96 -8.88 10.36
N PHE A 173 0.10 -8.20 9.62
CA PHE A 173 0.43 -7.62 8.34
C PHE A 173 0.41 -6.09 8.45
N ALA A 174 1.48 -5.44 8.01
CA ALA A 174 1.59 -4.00 8.03
C ALA A 174 0.90 -3.39 6.79
N ILE A 175 -0.15 -2.61 7.02
CA ILE A 175 -0.81 -1.81 6.00
C ILE A 175 -0.28 -0.39 6.12
N PRO A 176 0.37 0.16 5.08
CA PRO A 176 0.86 1.54 5.13
C PRO A 176 -0.30 2.53 5.26
N THR A 177 -0.03 3.58 6.04
CA THR A 177 -0.90 4.74 6.19
C THR A 177 -0.08 6.00 5.88
N SER A 178 -0.71 7.15 5.81
CA SER A 178 -0.01 8.42 5.54
C SER A 178 1.14 8.74 6.51
N ASN A 179 1.07 8.25 7.76
CA ASN A 179 2.03 8.59 8.81
C ASN A 179 2.67 7.34 9.45
N GLY A 180 2.61 6.17 8.78
CA GLY A 180 3.12 4.93 9.33
C GLY A 180 2.39 3.71 8.81
N PHE A 181 1.94 2.81 9.70
CA PHE A 181 1.29 1.56 9.32
C PHE A 181 0.12 1.23 10.26
N LYS A 182 -0.84 0.44 9.76
CA LYS A 182 -1.77 -0.34 10.58
C LYS A 182 -1.35 -1.79 10.56
N LEU A 183 -1.20 -2.41 11.71
CA LEU A 183 -1.01 -3.84 11.80
C LEU A 183 -2.38 -4.52 11.93
N VAL A 184 -2.64 -5.45 11.03
CA VAL A 184 -3.88 -6.25 11.04
C VAL A 184 -3.54 -7.73 11.15
N ASP A 185 -4.47 -8.51 11.69
CA ASP A 185 -4.40 -9.97 11.69
C ASP A 185 -4.88 -10.59 10.36
N ALA A 186 -5.01 -11.90 10.33
CA ALA A 186 -5.50 -12.63 9.15
C ALA A 186 -6.98 -12.32 8.83
N GLU A 187 -7.76 -11.88 9.82
CA GLU A 187 -9.17 -11.44 9.68
C GLU A 187 -9.23 -9.91 9.63
N PRO A 188 -8.75 -9.21 8.69
CA PRO A 188 -8.32 -7.79 8.59
C PRO A 188 -8.78 -6.84 9.74
N LYS A 189 -8.66 -7.30 10.97
CA LYS A 189 -8.92 -6.54 12.18
C LYS A 189 -7.67 -5.74 12.55
N THR A 190 -7.81 -4.45 12.75
CA THR A 190 -6.70 -3.60 13.22
C THR A 190 -6.31 -3.96 14.65
N ILE A 191 -5.09 -4.48 14.81
CA ILE A 191 -4.52 -4.87 16.11
C ILE A 191 -3.66 -3.74 16.67
N MET A 192 -2.91 -3.02 15.81
CA MET A 192 -2.01 -1.97 16.23
C MET A 192 -1.93 -0.85 15.18
N ILE A 193 -1.77 0.38 15.63
CA ILE A 193 -1.53 1.55 14.77
C ILE A 193 -0.11 2.03 15.02
N LEU A 194 0.66 2.18 13.93
CA LEU A 194 2.05 2.62 13.97
C LEU A 194 2.16 4.00 13.34
N LYS A 195 2.88 4.90 13.99
CA LYS A 195 3.30 6.19 13.42
C LYS A 195 4.80 6.17 13.21
N SER A 196 5.23 6.62 12.05
CA SER A 196 6.67 6.72 11.73
C SER A 196 7.38 7.66 12.69
N SER A 197 8.57 7.27 13.13
CA SER A 197 9.47 8.13 13.88
C SER A 197 10.60 8.65 12.97
N SER A 198 11.47 9.49 13.50
CA SER A 198 12.68 9.95 12.79
C SER A 198 13.80 8.89 12.77
N VAL A 199 13.61 7.79 13.49
CA VAL A 199 14.59 6.70 13.60
C VAL A 199 14.12 5.53 12.76
N GLU A 200 15.00 5.00 11.92
CA GLU A 200 14.71 3.84 11.09
C GLU A 200 14.39 2.60 11.94
N ASN A 201 13.40 1.82 11.52
CA ASN A 201 12.93 0.61 12.22
C ASN A 201 12.40 0.85 13.65
N VAL A 202 11.93 2.07 13.93
CA VAL A 202 11.29 2.46 15.19
C VAL A 202 9.99 3.19 14.89
N PHE A 203 8.87 2.72 15.46
CA PHE A 203 7.55 3.32 15.29
C PHE A 203 6.94 3.62 16.66
N ILE A 204 6.24 4.75 16.77
CA ILE A 204 5.34 4.99 17.89
C ILE A 204 4.12 4.10 17.67
N ALA A 205 3.79 3.25 18.60
CA ALA A 205 2.80 2.19 18.45
C ALA A 205 1.65 2.34 19.45
N GLN A 206 0.42 2.10 18.97
CA GLN A 206 -0.77 2.03 19.79
C GLN A 206 -1.50 0.71 19.56
N LYS A 207 -1.64 -0.11 20.62
CA LYS A 207 -2.33 -1.40 20.64
C LYS A 207 -3.54 -1.28 21.57
N GLY A 208 -4.73 -1.04 21.02
CA GLY A 208 -5.92 -0.71 21.80
C GLY A 208 -5.70 0.55 22.65
N THR A 209 -5.74 0.41 23.97
CA THR A 209 -5.49 1.50 24.94
C THR A 209 -4.00 1.63 25.32
N LEU A 210 -3.15 0.66 24.97
CA LEU A 210 -1.72 0.67 25.27
C LEU A 210 -0.97 1.51 24.24
N SER A 211 -0.12 2.41 24.73
CA SER A 211 0.79 3.21 23.91
C SER A 211 2.24 2.80 24.21
N GLY A 212 3.03 2.67 23.16
CA GLY A 212 4.40 2.21 23.27
C GLY A 212 5.20 2.45 22.00
N VAL A 213 6.22 1.63 21.81
CA VAL A 213 7.12 1.70 20.65
C VAL A 213 7.23 0.30 20.04
N LEU A 214 7.05 0.21 18.71
CA LEU A 214 7.42 -0.99 17.97
C LEU A 214 8.80 -0.77 17.38
N LEU A 215 9.75 -1.64 17.72
CA LEU A 215 11.13 -1.50 17.27
C LEU A 215 11.72 -2.85 16.85
N LYS A 216 12.66 -2.80 15.90
CA LYS A 216 13.36 -3.98 15.41
C LYS A 216 14.63 -4.22 16.20
N LYS A 217 14.74 -5.42 16.83
CA LYS A 217 15.96 -5.90 17.50
C LYS A 217 16.42 -7.19 16.81
N SER A 218 17.64 -7.24 16.33
CA SER A 218 18.29 -8.45 15.76
C SER A 218 17.51 -9.14 14.64
N ASN A 219 16.61 -8.68 13.98
CA ASN A 219 15.74 -9.29 12.94
C ASN A 219 14.33 -9.68 13.39
N SER A 220 13.95 -9.33 14.63
CA SER A 220 12.60 -9.52 15.16
C SER A 220 12.03 -8.18 15.59
N TRP A 221 10.70 -8.05 15.52
CA TRP A 221 10.01 -6.87 16.00
C TRP A 221 9.53 -7.06 17.41
N PHE A 222 9.61 -5.99 18.24
CA PHE A 222 9.20 -5.97 19.62
C PHE A 222 8.32 -4.75 19.87
N PHE A 223 7.17 -4.96 20.49
CA PHE A 223 6.34 -3.89 21.02
C PHE A 223 6.70 -3.68 22.50
N GLU A 224 7.20 -2.50 22.80
CA GLU A 224 7.61 -2.11 24.14
C GLU A 224 6.69 -1.02 24.68
N TYR A 225 6.15 -1.24 25.85
CA TYR A 225 5.26 -0.31 26.54
C TYR A 225 5.45 -0.42 28.04
N TYR A 226 4.98 0.58 28.77
CA TYR A 226 5.00 0.59 30.22
C TYR A 226 3.65 0.18 30.80
N GLU A 227 3.69 -0.73 31.79
CA GLU A 227 2.56 -1.04 32.65
C GLU A 227 2.95 -0.65 34.09
N GLY A 228 2.47 0.52 34.53
CA GLY A 228 2.97 1.19 35.71
C GLY A 228 4.45 1.61 35.53
N GLU A 229 5.34 1.12 36.39
CA GLU A 229 6.77 1.39 36.27
C GLU A 229 7.57 0.28 35.58
N ASN A 230 6.88 -0.78 35.14
CA ASN A 230 7.53 -1.93 34.52
C ASN A 230 7.51 -1.80 33.00
N LEU A 231 8.69 -1.94 32.35
CA LEU A 231 8.80 -2.05 30.89
C LEU A 231 8.44 -3.47 30.46
N ILE A 232 7.41 -3.59 29.64
CA ILE A 232 7.00 -4.85 29.01
C ILE A 232 7.49 -4.86 27.56
N SER A 233 8.06 -5.98 27.11
CA SER A 233 8.55 -6.18 25.74
C SER A 233 7.92 -7.44 25.17
N GLU A 234 7.00 -7.26 24.22
CA GLU A 234 6.30 -8.34 23.52
C GLU A 234 6.90 -8.53 22.13
N LYS A 235 7.31 -9.76 21.80
CA LYS A 235 7.72 -10.10 20.43
C LYS A 235 6.47 -10.11 19.53
N VAL A 236 6.55 -9.39 18.41
CA VAL A 236 5.46 -9.30 17.44
C VAL A 236 5.96 -9.80 16.06
N GLU A 237 5.26 -10.76 15.49
CA GLU A 237 5.56 -11.25 14.17
C GLU A 237 4.85 -10.35 13.13
N VAL A 238 5.61 -9.43 12.53
CA VAL A 238 5.10 -8.46 11.57
C VAL A 238 5.70 -8.72 10.21
N LYS A 239 4.83 -8.75 9.21
CA LYS A 239 5.21 -8.73 7.80
C LYS A 239 4.90 -7.33 7.25
N PHE A 240 5.97 -6.57 6.99
CA PHE A 240 5.94 -5.25 6.33
C PHE A 240 5.93 -5.42 4.82
#